data_2e4917e4c270637f5f616cb484cfb959
#
_entry.id   2e4917e4c270637f5f616cb484cfb959
#
_cell.length_a   1.000
_cell.length_b   1.000
_cell.length_c   1.000
_cell.angle_alpha   90.00
_cell.angle_beta   90.00
_cell.angle_gamma   90.00
#
_symmetry.space_group_name_H-M   'P 1'
#
loop_
_entity.id
_entity.type
_entity.pdbx_description
1 polymer ?
#
loop_
_entity_poly.entity_id
_entity_poly.type
_entity_poly.pdbx_seq_one_letter_code
_entity_poly.pdbx_strand_id
1 'polypeptide(L)'
;MAVLIGLLFWFCAAARHGLLQSNAYDLGLFDQWAWLIGQGQPPISSMEQVHVLADHGAWMLYAAGAAYSVMPSVQWLLSSQAFTLSFTALPIWWLAQQAGLTPRRCWLMCGLWWLQPVVFNTNLFDFHPETWVMPLFALALWAERAERPRVWLLLLLLLLGSRDGLVLIVGGMAIDLAWRRRWRWSATAAGLSITWLLMLSRWLYPLLRNGEGPKAAGRMFSHLSGGPLQAIQSLDWGGGLLYIVLLCLPCIGLWRKRSLPTLMIGAPLLLVNLLSASPSYRTLIHHYSLPLAVVMVVAVIDARPQQIRAIRGFSWTLGWAVVCWLALAKPWYFSGPYLSRVSALNDAQEAISQVQDTDAVLTTSYLVPQISQRSRVAFPKKGSLRNLDNSGWNVLLLNPNDPGWGSTKRLQKNLLSEVQQRGWLCENWPSKLELCRKK
;
A
#
# COMPACT_ATOMS: atom_id res chain seq x y z
N MET A 1 -11.33 -5.55 21.36
CA MET A 1 -9.96 -5.01 21.11
C MET A 1 -9.75 -4.73 19.62
N ALA A 2 -9.90 -5.67 18.69
CA ALA A 2 -9.69 -5.41 17.25
C ALA A 2 -10.52 -4.22 16.72
N VAL A 3 -11.79 -4.10 17.10
CA VAL A 3 -12.62 -2.94 16.71
C VAL A 3 -12.00 -1.61 17.21
N LEU A 4 -11.55 -1.56 18.46
CA LEU A 4 -10.93 -0.35 19.01
C LEU A 4 -9.63 0.02 18.29
N ILE A 5 -8.78 -0.95 17.96
CA ILE A 5 -7.56 -0.72 17.17
C ILE A 5 -7.94 -0.27 15.76
N GLY A 6 -8.96 -0.87 15.14
CA GLY A 6 -9.45 -0.45 13.82
C GLY A 6 -9.95 0.99 13.81
N LEU A 7 -10.71 1.39 14.82
CA LEU A 7 -11.15 2.78 15.00
C LEU A 7 -9.97 3.74 15.19
N LEU A 8 -8.98 3.37 16.00
CA LEU A 8 -7.77 4.17 16.17
C LEU A 8 -6.99 4.33 14.86
N PHE A 9 -6.81 3.24 14.13
CA PHE A 9 -6.12 3.25 12.83
C PHE A 9 -6.87 4.11 11.82
N TRP A 10 -8.19 3.98 11.74
CA TRP A 10 -9.01 4.82 10.86
C TRP A 10 -8.93 6.29 11.25
N PHE A 11 -9.06 6.61 12.54
CA PHE A 11 -8.91 7.99 13.02
C PHE A 11 -7.57 8.60 12.60
N CYS A 12 -6.46 7.87 12.79
CA CYS A 12 -5.13 8.34 12.37
C CYS A 12 -5.04 8.55 10.85
N ALA A 13 -5.57 7.62 10.04
CA ALA A 13 -5.56 7.74 8.58
C ALA A 13 -6.43 8.91 8.10
N ALA A 14 -7.65 9.05 8.66
CA ALA A 14 -8.57 10.15 8.35
C ALA A 14 -8.00 11.51 8.78
N ALA A 15 -7.39 11.59 9.97
CA ALA A 15 -6.74 12.81 10.44
C ALA A 15 -5.57 13.22 9.52
N ARG A 16 -4.72 12.26 9.11
CA ARG A 16 -3.64 12.54 8.15
C ARG A 16 -4.20 13.05 6.82
N HIS A 17 -5.26 12.44 6.30
CA HIS A 17 -5.94 12.91 5.09
C HIS A 17 -6.51 14.32 5.27
N GLY A 18 -7.21 14.59 6.36
CA GLY A 18 -7.74 15.91 6.69
C GLY A 18 -6.66 17.00 6.83
N LEU A 19 -5.45 16.63 7.21
CA LEU A 19 -4.27 17.51 7.29
C LEU A 19 -3.57 17.70 5.93
N LEU A 20 -4.16 17.34 4.80
CA LEU A 20 -3.63 17.44 3.44
C LEU A 20 -2.30 16.68 3.24
N GLN A 21 -2.14 15.54 3.93
CA GLN A 21 -0.91 14.74 3.86
C GLN A 21 -1.04 13.50 2.96
N SER A 22 -2.20 13.28 2.33
CA SER A 22 -2.42 12.22 1.35
C SER A 22 -1.87 12.59 -0.03
N ASN A 23 -1.65 11.60 -0.90
CA ASN A 23 -0.98 11.81 -2.17
C ASN A 23 -1.82 11.34 -3.37
N ALA A 24 -1.54 11.92 -4.52
CA ALA A 24 -2.25 11.67 -5.77
C ALA A 24 -2.16 10.21 -6.24
N TYR A 25 -0.94 9.63 -6.26
CA TYR A 25 -0.73 8.29 -6.83
C TYR A 25 -1.11 7.14 -5.90
N ASP A 26 -1.34 7.41 -4.64
CA ASP A 26 -1.84 6.41 -3.70
C ASP A 26 -3.35 6.64 -3.48
N LEU A 27 -3.74 7.43 -2.48
CA LEU A 27 -5.16 7.60 -2.16
C LEU A 27 -5.98 8.20 -3.33
N GLY A 28 -5.49 9.26 -3.98
CA GLY A 28 -6.22 9.92 -5.06
C GLY A 28 -6.49 9.02 -6.26
N LEU A 29 -5.52 8.16 -6.62
CA LEU A 29 -5.64 7.23 -7.73
C LEU A 29 -6.68 6.14 -7.45
N PHE A 30 -6.61 5.51 -6.27
CA PHE A 30 -7.57 4.47 -5.88
C PHE A 30 -8.97 5.04 -5.64
N ASP A 31 -9.08 6.24 -5.10
CA ASP A 31 -10.35 6.93 -4.91
C ASP A 31 -11.02 7.25 -6.26
N GLN A 32 -10.25 7.73 -7.26
CA GLN A 32 -10.77 7.96 -8.60
C GLN A 32 -11.24 6.67 -9.27
N TRP A 33 -10.47 5.58 -9.19
CA TRP A 33 -10.89 4.29 -9.76
C TRP A 33 -12.16 3.75 -9.09
N ALA A 34 -12.24 3.81 -7.75
CA ALA A 34 -13.42 3.36 -7.03
C ALA A 34 -14.65 4.20 -7.37
N TRP A 35 -14.49 5.52 -7.51
CA TRP A 35 -15.55 6.43 -7.92
C TRP A 35 -16.03 6.13 -9.34
N LEU A 36 -15.12 5.98 -10.32
CA LEU A 36 -15.47 5.63 -11.70
C LEU A 36 -16.27 4.33 -11.77
N ILE A 37 -15.83 3.29 -11.03
CA ILE A 37 -16.58 2.02 -10.94
C ILE A 37 -17.97 2.26 -10.36
N GLY A 38 -18.07 3.03 -9.26
CA GLY A 38 -19.34 3.35 -8.62
C GLY A 38 -20.30 4.12 -9.51
N GLN A 39 -19.79 4.91 -10.46
CA GLN A 39 -20.57 5.62 -11.49
C GLN A 39 -20.86 4.77 -12.74
N GLY A 40 -20.48 3.48 -12.74
CA GLY A 40 -20.64 2.61 -13.93
C GLY A 40 -19.77 3.03 -15.12
N GLN A 41 -18.72 3.80 -14.88
CA GLN A 41 -17.79 4.26 -15.92
C GLN A 41 -16.59 3.33 -16.03
N PRO A 42 -15.92 3.25 -17.20
CA PRO A 42 -14.66 2.52 -17.32
C PRO A 42 -13.64 3.06 -16.31
N PRO A 43 -13.04 2.22 -15.44
CA PRO A 43 -12.10 2.67 -14.43
C PRO A 43 -10.71 2.93 -15.02
N ILE A 44 -10.64 3.95 -15.88
CA ILE A 44 -9.42 4.44 -16.50
C ILE A 44 -9.06 5.75 -15.82
N SER A 45 -8.04 5.74 -14.97
CA SER A 45 -7.62 6.94 -14.26
C SER A 45 -7.11 8.01 -15.22
N SER A 46 -7.54 9.26 -15.00
CA SER A 46 -7.02 10.42 -15.74
C SER A 46 -5.56 10.78 -15.37
N MET A 47 -5.04 10.28 -14.26
CA MET A 47 -3.65 10.50 -13.82
C MET A 47 -2.65 9.57 -14.52
N GLU A 48 -2.98 8.29 -14.66
CA GLU A 48 -2.11 7.26 -15.26
C GLU A 48 -2.52 6.84 -16.66
N GLN A 49 -3.74 7.19 -17.09
CA GLN A 49 -4.32 6.78 -18.40
C GLN A 49 -4.37 5.25 -18.55
N VAL A 50 -4.53 4.53 -17.43
CA VAL A 50 -4.60 3.06 -17.42
C VAL A 50 -5.87 2.58 -16.69
N HIS A 51 -6.38 1.46 -17.16
CA HIS A 51 -7.45 0.74 -16.50
C HIS A 51 -6.93 0.11 -15.20
N VAL A 52 -7.74 0.08 -14.14
CA VAL A 52 -7.36 -0.45 -12.81
C VAL A 52 -6.76 -1.87 -12.88
N LEU A 53 -7.31 -2.76 -13.71
CA LEU A 53 -6.77 -4.11 -13.90
C LEU A 53 -5.43 -4.11 -14.64
N ALA A 54 -5.12 -3.06 -15.39
CA ALA A 54 -3.86 -2.93 -16.10
C ALA A 54 -2.72 -2.43 -15.20
N ASP A 55 -3.03 -1.83 -14.05
CA ASP A 55 -2.01 -1.35 -13.13
C ASP A 55 -1.48 -2.47 -12.24
N HIS A 56 -2.36 -3.15 -11.49
CA HIS A 56 -1.97 -4.17 -10.51
C HIS A 56 -2.77 -5.48 -10.60
N GLY A 57 -3.64 -5.66 -11.59
CA GLY A 57 -4.56 -6.80 -11.62
C GLY A 57 -5.57 -6.81 -10.47
N ALA A 58 -5.81 -5.64 -9.84
CA ALA A 58 -6.52 -5.48 -8.58
C ALA A 58 -8.05 -5.51 -8.77
N TRP A 59 -8.62 -6.68 -9.15
CA TRP A 59 -10.06 -6.81 -9.35
C TRP A 59 -10.87 -6.64 -8.06
N MET A 60 -10.27 -6.80 -6.88
CA MET A 60 -10.97 -6.56 -5.61
C MET A 60 -11.40 -5.09 -5.44
N LEU A 61 -10.82 -4.14 -6.19
CA LEU A 61 -11.24 -2.74 -6.14
C LEU A 61 -12.68 -2.51 -6.63
N TYR A 62 -13.23 -3.45 -7.41
CA TYR A 62 -14.65 -3.41 -7.77
C TYR A 62 -15.59 -3.52 -6.56
N ALA A 63 -15.13 -4.14 -5.45
CA ALA A 63 -15.89 -4.14 -4.20
C ALA A 63 -15.96 -2.73 -3.57
N ALA A 64 -14.88 -1.93 -3.68
CA ALA A 64 -14.94 -0.52 -3.29
C ALA A 64 -15.91 0.26 -4.18
N GLY A 65 -15.87 0.03 -5.50
CA GLY A 65 -16.81 0.66 -6.44
C GLY A 65 -18.27 0.42 -6.07
N ALA A 66 -18.62 -0.78 -5.61
CA ALA A 66 -19.96 -1.08 -5.11
C ALA A 66 -20.35 -0.23 -3.88
N ALA A 67 -19.41 0.05 -2.97
CA ALA A 67 -19.66 0.96 -1.85
C ALA A 67 -19.80 2.43 -2.32
N TYR A 68 -19.01 2.84 -3.30
CA TYR A 68 -19.06 4.19 -3.88
C TYR A 68 -20.34 4.45 -4.70
N SER A 69 -20.99 3.42 -5.24
CA SER A 69 -22.30 3.60 -5.91
C SER A 69 -23.41 3.98 -4.93
N VAL A 70 -23.27 3.65 -3.66
CA VAL A 70 -24.21 4.01 -2.59
C VAL A 70 -23.88 5.40 -2.03
N MET A 71 -22.63 5.64 -1.70
CA MET A 71 -22.15 6.91 -1.15
C MET A 71 -20.67 7.09 -1.52
N PRO A 72 -20.34 7.97 -2.47
CA PRO A 72 -18.95 8.23 -2.83
C PRO A 72 -18.22 8.91 -1.68
N SER A 73 -17.25 8.21 -1.09
CA SER A 73 -16.45 8.74 0.03
C SER A 73 -15.12 8.00 0.13
N VAL A 74 -14.03 8.77 0.17
CA VAL A 74 -12.68 8.26 0.42
C VAL A 74 -12.57 7.51 1.75
N GLN A 75 -13.49 7.77 2.68
CA GLN A 75 -13.52 7.10 3.99
C GLN A 75 -13.77 5.59 3.88
N TRP A 76 -14.40 5.10 2.79
CA TRP A 76 -14.52 3.66 2.54
C TRP A 76 -13.15 2.99 2.37
N LEU A 77 -12.24 3.64 1.66
CA LEU A 77 -10.88 3.12 1.46
C LEU A 77 -10.09 3.17 2.78
N LEU A 78 -10.09 4.31 3.47
CA LEU A 78 -9.33 4.51 4.70
C LEU A 78 -9.84 3.61 5.84
N SER A 79 -11.17 3.53 6.04
CA SER A 79 -11.76 2.69 7.08
C SER A 79 -11.57 1.20 6.79
N SER A 80 -11.85 0.75 5.57
CA SER A 80 -11.68 -0.66 5.21
C SER A 80 -10.24 -1.12 5.38
N GLN A 81 -9.24 -0.32 4.99
CA GLN A 81 -7.83 -0.59 5.25
C GLN A 81 -7.55 -0.73 6.74
N ALA A 82 -7.98 0.25 7.55
CA ALA A 82 -7.75 0.27 8.98
C ALA A 82 -8.36 -0.96 9.68
N PHE A 83 -9.59 -1.30 9.33
CA PHE A 83 -10.27 -2.46 9.92
C PHE A 83 -9.68 -3.78 9.46
N THR A 84 -9.31 -3.95 8.19
CA THR A 84 -8.67 -5.20 7.71
C THR A 84 -7.30 -5.41 8.34
N LEU A 85 -6.49 -4.37 8.47
CA LEU A 85 -5.22 -4.43 9.20
C LEU A 85 -5.44 -4.84 10.67
N SER A 86 -6.43 -4.25 11.33
CA SER A 86 -6.73 -4.59 12.71
C SER A 86 -7.29 -6.00 12.86
N PHE A 87 -8.22 -6.42 12.00
CA PHE A 87 -8.85 -7.74 12.06
C PHE A 87 -7.94 -8.88 11.63
N THR A 88 -6.80 -8.62 11.00
CA THR A 88 -5.77 -9.63 10.74
C THR A 88 -5.31 -10.35 12.03
N ALA A 89 -5.47 -9.71 13.18
CA ALA A 89 -5.22 -10.33 14.47
C ALA A 89 -6.14 -11.52 14.77
N LEU A 90 -7.34 -11.62 14.17
CA LEU A 90 -8.26 -12.75 14.39
C LEU A 90 -7.72 -14.07 13.82
N PRO A 91 -7.36 -14.17 12.53
CA PRO A 91 -6.74 -15.39 12.03
C PRO A 91 -5.38 -15.67 12.66
N ILE A 92 -4.61 -14.66 13.09
CA ILE A 92 -3.39 -14.84 13.89
C ILE A 92 -3.71 -15.50 15.25
N TRP A 93 -4.78 -15.07 15.90
CA TRP A 93 -5.29 -15.71 17.12
C TRP A 93 -5.65 -17.18 16.87
N TRP A 94 -6.39 -17.49 15.80
CA TRP A 94 -6.75 -18.86 15.47
C TRP A 94 -5.53 -19.73 15.15
N LEU A 95 -4.56 -19.21 14.43
CA LEU A 95 -3.27 -19.89 14.20
C LEU A 95 -2.55 -20.18 15.51
N ALA A 96 -2.52 -19.23 16.43
CA ALA A 96 -1.90 -19.38 17.74
C ALA A 96 -2.62 -20.45 18.60
N GLN A 97 -3.96 -20.44 18.60
CA GLN A 97 -4.76 -21.48 19.26
C GLN A 97 -4.50 -22.87 18.65
N GLN A 98 -4.48 -22.97 17.33
CA GLN A 98 -4.22 -24.23 16.60
C GLN A 98 -2.81 -24.77 16.90
N ALA A 99 -1.83 -23.89 17.12
CA ALA A 99 -0.48 -24.27 17.56
C ALA A 99 -0.42 -24.67 19.05
N GLY A 100 -1.56 -24.61 19.77
CA GLY A 100 -1.68 -24.97 21.17
C GLY A 100 -1.17 -23.89 22.14
N LEU A 101 -1.09 -22.62 21.74
CA LEU A 101 -0.70 -21.52 22.62
C LEU A 101 -1.80 -21.20 23.65
N THR A 102 -1.38 -20.82 24.87
CA THR A 102 -2.32 -20.36 25.89
C THR A 102 -2.99 -19.04 25.47
N PRO A 103 -4.21 -18.72 25.96
CA PRO A 103 -4.91 -17.48 25.59
C PRO A 103 -4.06 -16.22 25.79
N ARG A 104 -3.25 -16.17 26.86
CA ARG A 104 -2.31 -15.06 27.12
C ARG A 104 -1.28 -14.92 25.98
N ARG A 105 -0.76 -16.03 25.46
CA ARG A 105 0.20 -16.02 24.34
C ARG A 105 -0.48 -15.74 23.01
N CYS A 106 -1.74 -16.15 22.82
CA CYS A 106 -2.52 -15.75 21.66
C CYS A 106 -2.68 -14.21 21.60
N TRP A 107 -2.99 -13.57 22.74
CA TRP A 107 -3.00 -12.12 22.84
C TRP A 107 -1.65 -11.48 22.54
N LEU A 108 -0.54 -12.12 22.97
CA LEU A 108 0.81 -11.64 22.62
C LEU A 108 1.04 -11.64 21.11
N MET A 109 0.59 -12.69 20.39
CA MET A 109 0.72 -12.74 18.92
C MET A 109 -0.11 -11.65 18.25
N CYS A 110 -1.34 -11.39 18.72
CA CYS A 110 -2.14 -10.25 18.25
C CYS A 110 -1.44 -8.92 18.53
N GLY A 111 -0.87 -8.74 19.73
CA GLY A 111 -0.10 -7.54 20.09
C GLY A 111 1.14 -7.36 19.22
N LEU A 112 1.87 -8.43 18.93
CA LEU A 112 3.02 -8.41 18.02
C LEU A 112 2.61 -7.98 16.60
N TRP A 113 1.41 -8.35 16.13
CA TRP A 113 0.89 -7.90 14.85
C TRP A 113 0.57 -6.40 14.87
N TRP A 114 -0.24 -5.94 15.83
CA TRP A 114 -0.65 -4.54 15.90
C TRP A 114 0.52 -3.58 16.15
N LEU A 115 1.56 -4.05 16.83
CA LEU A 115 2.78 -3.29 17.12
C LEU A 115 3.88 -3.47 16.06
N GLN A 116 3.59 -4.12 14.93
CA GLN A 116 4.54 -4.09 13.81
C GLN A 116 4.61 -2.66 13.24
N PRO A 117 5.79 -2.03 13.18
CA PRO A 117 5.92 -0.68 12.63
C PRO A 117 5.37 -0.56 11.20
N VAL A 118 5.59 -1.60 10.38
CA VAL A 118 5.07 -1.68 9.01
C VAL A 118 3.55 -1.61 8.97
N VAL A 119 2.84 -2.26 9.90
CA VAL A 119 1.36 -2.27 9.94
C VAL A 119 0.82 -0.86 10.19
N PHE A 120 1.36 -0.17 11.19
CA PHE A 120 0.94 1.19 11.51
C PHE A 120 1.34 2.19 10.42
N ASN A 121 2.56 2.09 9.91
CA ASN A 121 3.05 2.98 8.87
C ASN A 121 2.27 2.80 7.56
N THR A 122 1.96 1.57 7.15
CA THR A 122 1.11 1.30 5.97
C THR A 122 -0.29 1.88 6.15
N ASN A 123 -0.88 1.78 7.35
CA ASN A 123 -2.17 2.39 7.63
C ASN A 123 -2.15 3.92 7.46
N LEU A 124 -1.02 4.57 7.79
CA LEU A 124 -0.86 6.01 7.58
C LEU A 124 -0.50 6.38 6.14
N PHE A 125 0.12 5.45 5.40
CA PHE A 125 0.63 5.72 4.04
C PHE A 125 -0.47 5.53 2.99
N ASP A 126 -1.52 6.36 3.06
CA ASP A 126 -2.65 6.35 2.13
C ASP A 126 -3.37 4.99 2.03
N PHE A 127 -4.05 4.70 0.94
CA PHE A 127 -4.75 3.43 0.75
C PHE A 127 -3.97 2.49 -0.19
N HIS A 128 -3.96 1.20 0.16
CA HIS A 128 -3.35 0.15 -0.64
C HIS A 128 -4.18 -1.15 -0.59
N PRO A 129 -4.61 -1.69 -1.73
CA PRO A 129 -5.53 -2.83 -1.77
C PRO A 129 -4.97 -4.11 -1.15
N GLU A 130 -3.65 -4.29 -1.08
CA GLU A 130 -3.05 -5.45 -0.41
C GLU A 130 -3.34 -5.49 1.10
N THR A 131 -3.73 -4.40 1.73
CA THR A 131 -4.13 -4.39 3.14
C THR A 131 -5.40 -5.22 3.37
N TRP A 132 -6.32 -5.25 2.40
CA TRP A 132 -7.56 -6.00 2.48
C TRP A 132 -7.36 -7.51 2.56
N VAL A 133 -6.24 -8.00 2.04
CA VAL A 133 -5.97 -9.43 1.99
C VAL A 133 -5.01 -9.93 3.07
N MET A 134 -4.54 -9.08 3.96
CA MET A 134 -3.72 -9.56 5.10
C MET A 134 -4.47 -10.52 6.01
N PRO A 135 -5.75 -10.26 6.40
CA PRO A 135 -6.52 -11.27 7.14
C PRO A 135 -6.74 -12.55 6.32
N LEU A 136 -6.96 -12.44 5.00
CA LEU A 136 -7.12 -13.62 4.12
C LEU A 136 -5.83 -14.42 4.02
N PHE A 137 -4.68 -13.76 3.98
CA PHE A 137 -3.37 -14.43 3.99
C PHE A 137 -3.14 -15.22 5.29
N ALA A 138 -3.34 -14.59 6.44
CA ALA A 138 -3.22 -15.28 7.71
C ALA A 138 -4.25 -16.43 7.84
N LEU A 139 -5.48 -16.24 7.32
CA LEU A 139 -6.52 -17.27 7.27
C LEU A 139 -6.16 -18.40 6.29
N ALA A 140 -5.48 -18.12 5.17
CA ALA A 140 -4.98 -19.14 4.26
C ALA A 140 -3.96 -20.06 4.95
N LEU A 141 -3.03 -19.48 5.74
CA LEU A 141 -2.10 -20.26 6.53
C LEU A 141 -2.82 -21.13 7.59
N TRP A 142 -3.87 -20.59 8.21
CA TRP A 142 -4.69 -21.37 9.15
C TRP A 142 -5.44 -22.49 8.43
N ALA A 143 -6.07 -22.23 7.28
CA ALA A 143 -6.83 -23.22 6.52
C ALA A 143 -5.94 -24.36 5.99
N GLU A 144 -4.72 -24.04 5.56
CA GLU A 144 -3.71 -25.01 5.16
C GLU A 144 -3.37 -25.95 6.33
N ARG A 145 -3.11 -25.41 7.52
CA ARG A 145 -2.79 -26.19 8.72
C ARG A 145 -3.99 -26.97 9.28
N ALA A 146 -5.21 -26.47 9.05
CA ALA A 146 -6.47 -27.14 9.40
C ALA A 146 -6.90 -28.15 8.34
N GLU A 147 -6.09 -28.40 7.31
CA GLU A 147 -6.36 -29.32 6.21
C GLU A 147 -7.70 -29.07 5.49
N ARG A 148 -7.98 -27.78 5.22
CA ARG A 148 -9.19 -27.30 4.52
C ARG A 148 -8.86 -26.84 3.09
N PRO A 149 -8.60 -27.75 2.14
CA PRO A 149 -8.04 -27.39 0.83
C PRO A 149 -8.94 -26.46 0.00
N ARG A 150 -10.26 -26.63 0.06
CA ARG A 150 -11.21 -25.78 -0.69
C ARG A 150 -11.20 -24.35 -0.18
N VAL A 151 -11.20 -24.17 1.15
CA VAL A 151 -11.12 -22.84 1.80
C VAL A 151 -9.78 -22.20 1.49
N TRP A 152 -8.69 -22.95 1.62
CA TRP A 152 -7.36 -22.49 1.31
C TRP A 152 -7.22 -22.00 -0.15
N LEU A 153 -7.70 -22.79 -1.13
CA LEU A 153 -7.66 -22.40 -2.53
C LEU A 153 -8.46 -21.12 -2.81
N LEU A 154 -9.66 -21.00 -2.26
CA LEU A 154 -10.48 -19.79 -2.38
C LEU A 154 -9.73 -18.57 -1.83
N LEU A 155 -9.10 -18.71 -0.65
CA LEU A 155 -8.35 -17.63 -0.02
C LEU A 155 -7.13 -17.21 -0.85
N LEU A 156 -6.43 -18.15 -1.51
CA LEU A 156 -5.33 -17.83 -2.42
C LEU A 156 -5.82 -17.05 -3.66
N LEU A 157 -6.96 -17.42 -4.23
CA LEU A 157 -7.55 -16.70 -5.36
C LEU A 157 -7.93 -15.26 -4.98
N LEU A 158 -8.55 -15.08 -3.81
CA LEU A 158 -8.85 -13.75 -3.28
C LEU A 158 -7.57 -12.94 -3.00
N LEU A 159 -6.54 -13.56 -2.43
CA LEU A 159 -5.26 -12.92 -2.19
C LEU A 159 -4.65 -12.35 -3.48
N LEU A 160 -4.63 -13.15 -4.54
CA LEU A 160 -4.11 -12.75 -5.84
C LEU A 160 -4.92 -11.63 -6.52
N GLY A 161 -6.19 -11.46 -6.12
CA GLY A 161 -7.10 -10.46 -6.68
C GLY A 161 -6.88 -9.03 -6.19
N SER A 162 -6.00 -8.81 -5.20
CA SER A 162 -5.75 -7.46 -4.67
C SER A 162 -4.54 -6.79 -5.30
N ARG A 163 -3.48 -7.55 -5.61
CA ARG A 163 -2.27 -7.03 -6.23
C ARG A 163 -1.41 -8.14 -6.87
N ASP A 164 -0.82 -7.84 -8.02
CA ASP A 164 0.05 -8.74 -8.77
C ASP A 164 1.27 -9.22 -7.96
N GLY A 165 1.89 -8.35 -7.17
CA GLY A 165 3.05 -8.69 -6.34
C GLY A 165 2.81 -9.79 -5.28
N LEU A 166 1.55 -10.07 -4.92
CA LEU A 166 1.22 -11.14 -3.96
C LEU A 166 1.42 -12.56 -4.53
N VAL A 167 1.62 -12.68 -5.83
CA VAL A 167 2.07 -13.91 -6.46
C VAL A 167 3.37 -14.44 -5.82
N LEU A 168 4.24 -13.54 -5.34
CA LEU A 168 5.49 -13.89 -4.65
C LEU A 168 5.24 -14.56 -3.30
N ILE A 169 4.19 -14.15 -2.59
CA ILE A 169 3.79 -14.76 -1.31
C ILE A 169 3.19 -16.15 -1.56
N VAL A 170 2.35 -16.30 -2.58
CA VAL A 170 1.79 -17.61 -2.94
C VAL A 170 2.91 -18.57 -3.40
N GLY A 171 3.87 -18.08 -4.19
CA GLY A 171 5.07 -18.83 -4.54
C GLY A 171 5.94 -19.20 -3.33
N GLY A 172 6.07 -18.28 -2.37
CA GLY A 172 6.74 -18.55 -1.10
C GLY A 172 6.03 -19.61 -0.24
N MET A 173 4.69 -19.64 -0.25
CA MET A 173 3.92 -20.72 0.40
C MET A 173 4.24 -22.08 -0.25
N ALA A 174 4.47 -22.14 -1.58
CA ALA A 174 4.90 -23.37 -2.22
C ALA A 174 6.26 -23.87 -1.70
N ILE A 175 7.19 -22.96 -1.38
CA ILE A 175 8.50 -23.29 -0.80
C ILE A 175 8.34 -23.86 0.62
N ASP A 176 7.56 -23.21 1.48
CA ASP A 176 7.26 -23.69 2.84
C ASP A 176 6.64 -25.09 2.80
N LEU A 177 5.63 -25.30 1.94
CA LEU A 177 4.91 -26.55 1.79
C LEU A 177 5.83 -27.68 1.25
N ALA A 178 6.72 -27.37 0.31
CA ALA A 178 7.74 -28.31 -0.18
C ALA A 178 8.72 -28.71 0.96
N TRP A 179 9.18 -27.75 1.76
CA TRP A 179 10.03 -28.00 2.92
C TRP A 179 9.35 -28.94 3.93
N ARG A 180 8.03 -28.77 4.12
CA ARG A 180 7.21 -29.65 4.99
C ARG A 180 6.80 -30.95 4.31
N ARG A 181 7.26 -31.24 3.10
CA ARG A 181 6.94 -32.43 2.27
C ARG A 181 5.46 -32.56 1.94
N ARG A 182 4.73 -31.44 1.90
CA ARG A 182 3.30 -31.39 1.51
C ARG A 182 3.19 -31.14 0.01
N TRP A 183 3.69 -32.07 -0.79
CA TRP A 183 3.93 -31.90 -2.24
C TRP A 183 2.70 -31.51 -3.06
N ARG A 184 1.54 -32.06 -2.73
CA ARG A 184 0.29 -31.69 -3.45
C ARG A 184 -0.06 -30.21 -3.22
N TRP A 185 -0.02 -29.76 -2.01
CA TRP A 185 -0.27 -28.36 -1.66
C TRP A 185 0.78 -27.43 -2.27
N SER A 186 2.02 -27.82 -2.20
CA SER A 186 3.14 -27.08 -2.81
C SER A 186 2.97 -26.94 -4.32
N ALA A 187 2.67 -28.03 -5.03
CA ALA A 187 2.43 -28.01 -6.47
C ALA A 187 1.24 -27.12 -6.85
N THR A 188 0.15 -27.15 -6.05
CA THR A 188 -1.03 -26.30 -6.26
C THR A 188 -0.68 -24.83 -6.10
N ALA A 189 0.04 -24.44 -5.01
CA ALA A 189 0.47 -23.07 -4.79
C ALA A 189 1.42 -22.58 -5.88
N ALA A 190 2.42 -23.38 -6.26
CA ALA A 190 3.35 -23.07 -7.35
C ALA A 190 2.63 -22.92 -8.70
N GLY A 191 1.76 -23.87 -9.04
CA GLY A 191 0.97 -23.82 -10.27
C GLY A 191 0.08 -22.59 -10.33
N LEU A 192 -0.62 -22.25 -9.25
CA LEU A 192 -1.46 -21.07 -9.17
C LEU A 192 -0.64 -19.77 -9.30
N SER A 193 0.50 -19.69 -8.61
CA SER A 193 1.41 -18.55 -8.70
C SER A 193 1.93 -18.32 -10.12
N ILE A 194 2.43 -19.39 -10.77
CA ILE A 194 2.95 -19.32 -12.14
C ILE A 194 1.84 -18.96 -13.13
N THR A 195 0.70 -19.64 -13.05
CA THR A 195 -0.44 -19.40 -13.95
C THR A 195 -0.94 -17.96 -13.82
N TRP A 196 -1.08 -17.44 -12.60
CA TRP A 196 -1.50 -16.06 -12.36
C TRP A 196 -0.51 -15.05 -12.94
N LEU A 197 0.78 -15.25 -12.68
CA LEU A 197 1.83 -14.38 -13.21
C LEU A 197 1.83 -14.38 -14.76
N LEU A 198 1.70 -15.55 -15.39
CA LEU A 198 1.64 -15.67 -16.85
C LEU A 198 0.37 -15.03 -17.41
N MET A 199 -0.78 -15.25 -16.77
CA MET A 199 -2.05 -14.65 -17.17
C MET A 199 -1.97 -13.13 -17.14
N LEU A 200 -1.44 -12.54 -16.08
CA LEU A 200 -1.28 -11.09 -15.99
C LEU A 200 -0.28 -10.56 -17.00
N SER A 201 0.93 -11.13 -17.04
CA SER A 201 2.05 -10.57 -17.80
C SER A 201 1.96 -10.81 -19.31
N ARG A 202 1.36 -11.93 -19.74
CA ARG A 202 1.32 -12.33 -21.15
C ARG A 202 -0.02 -12.06 -21.81
N TRP A 203 -1.06 -11.90 -21.03
CA TRP A 203 -2.41 -11.76 -21.55
C TRP A 203 -3.11 -10.49 -21.07
N LEU A 204 -3.36 -10.33 -19.78
CA LEU A 204 -4.17 -9.22 -19.27
C LEU A 204 -3.50 -7.85 -19.49
N TYR A 205 -2.22 -7.71 -19.14
CA TYR A 205 -1.53 -6.43 -19.31
C TYR A 205 -1.36 -6.05 -20.78
N PRO A 206 -0.89 -6.91 -21.69
CA PRO A 206 -0.86 -6.57 -23.11
C PRO A 206 -2.22 -6.21 -23.69
N LEU A 207 -3.29 -6.92 -23.28
CA LEU A 207 -4.66 -6.63 -23.74
C LEU A 207 -5.11 -5.21 -23.34
N LEU A 208 -4.82 -4.81 -22.10
CA LEU A 208 -5.30 -3.52 -21.54
C LEU A 208 -4.31 -2.36 -21.74
N ARG A 209 -3.10 -2.62 -22.25
CA ARG A 209 -2.03 -1.63 -22.46
C ARG A 209 -1.51 -1.59 -23.90
N ASN A 210 -2.36 -1.89 -24.86
CA ASN A 210 -2.00 -1.84 -26.28
C ASN A 210 -0.70 -2.63 -26.64
N GLY A 211 -0.55 -3.81 -26.06
CA GLY A 211 0.62 -4.69 -26.30
C GLY A 211 1.78 -4.50 -25.32
N GLU A 212 1.74 -3.49 -24.45
CA GLU A 212 2.79 -3.29 -23.45
C GLU A 212 2.67 -4.29 -22.28
N GLY A 213 3.80 -4.85 -21.84
CA GLY A 213 3.89 -5.70 -20.65
C GLY A 213 3.91 -4.92 -19.33
N PRO A 214 4.23 -5.57 -18.19
CA PRO A 214 4.28 -4.97 -16.88
C PRO A 214 5.35 -3.86 -16.77
N LYS A 215 4.92 -2.60 -16.63
CA LYS A 215 5.83 -1.42 -16.52
C LYS A 215 6.75 -1.48 -15.30
N ALA A 216 6.29 -2.07 -14.22
CA ALA A 216 7.03 -2.10 -12.96
C ALA A 216 8.36 -2.86 -13.08
N ALA A 217 8.37 -4.00 -13.77
CA ALA A 217 9.57 -4.85 -13.91
C ALA A 217 10.74 -4.10 -14.55
N GLY A 218 10.50 -3.36 -15.64
CA GLY A 218 11.53 -2.56 -16.30
C GLY A 218 12.13 -1.48 -15.41
N ARG A 219 11.30 -0.77 -14.67
CA ARG A 219 11.76 0.28 -13.72
C ARG A 219 12.49 -0.28 -12.51
N MET A 220 12.06 -1.44 -12.02
CA MET A 220 12.62 -2.04 -10.80
C MET A 220 13.95 -2.74 -11.02
N PHE A 221 14.16 -3.34 -12.20
CA PHE A 221 15.27 -4.27 -12.44
C PHE A 221 16.18 -3.90 -13.62
N SER A 222 15.97 -2.75 -14.27
CA SER A 222 16.82 -2.32 -15.41
C SER A 222 18.31 -2.24 -15.06
N HIS A 223 18.66 -1.88 -13.81
CA HIS A 223 20.04 -1.82 -13.35
C HIS A 223 20.72 -3.20 -13.25
N LEU A 224 19.96 -4.29 -13.29
CA LEU A 224 20.48 -5.67 -13.24
C LEU A 224 20.82 -6.22 -14.63
N SER A 225 20.53 -5.50 -15.71
CA SER A 225 20.69 -5.97 -17.09
C SER A 225 22.13 -6.06 -17.59
N GLY A 226 23.09 -5.46 -16.88
CA GLY A 226 24.51 -5.39 -17.30
C GLY A 226 25.36 -6.62 -16.95
N GLY A 227 24.73 -7.76 -16.62
CA GLY A 227 25.40 -9.00 -16.25
C GLY A 227 25.54 -9.20 -14.72
N PRO A 228 25.91 -10.43 -14.28
CA PRO A 228 25.87 -10.78 -12.84
C PRO A 228 26.78 -9.94 -11.96
N LEU A 229 27.99 -9.62 -12.41
CA LEU A 229 28.94 -8.83 -11.63
C LEU A 229 28.46 -7.38 -11.46
N GLN A 230 27.99 -6.75 -12.53
CA GLN A 230 27.45 -5.41 -12.49
C GLN A 230 26.16 -5.36 -11.66
N ALA A 231 25.30 -6.37 -11.76
CA ALA A 231 24.11 -6.50 -10.93
C ALA A 231 24.47 -6.51 -9.44
N ILE A 232 25.45 -7.35 -9.02
CA ILE A 232 25.91 -7.41 -7.63
C ILE A 232 26.48 -6.07 -7.17
N GLN A 233 27.25 -5.38 -7.99
CA GLN A 233 27.83 -4.06 -7.68
C GLN A 233 26.79 -2.95 -7.58
N SER A 234 25.68 -3.06 -8.32
CA SER A 234 24.60 -2.06 -8.32
C SER A 234 23.65 -2.16 -7.11
N LEU A 235 23.75 -3.25 -6.30
CA LEU A 235 22.91 -3.42 -5.13
C LEU A 235 23.31 -2.51 -3.96
N ASP A 236 22.32 -1.94 -3.32
CA ASP A 236 22.49 -1.20 -2.07
C ASP A 236 22.59 -2.16 -0.88
N TRP A 237 23.78 -2.75 -0.69
CA TRP A 237 24.02 -3.73 0.37
C TRP A 237 23.81 -3.15 1.77
N GLY A 238 24.25 -1.91 2.01
CA GLY A 238 24.10 -1.23 3.30
C GLY A 238 22.65 -0.99 3.66
N GLY A 239 21.90 -0.37 2.74
CA GLY A 239 20.46 -0.13 2.91
C GLY A 239 19.65 -1.42 2.98
N GLY A 240 20.04 -2.45 2.21
CA GLY A 240 19.41 -3.76 2.25
C GLY A 240 19.58 -4.46 3.59
N LEU A 241 20.80 -4.45 4.15
CA LEU A 241 21.07 -5.04 5.47
C LEU A 241 20.33 -4.29 6.58
N LEU A 242 20.40 -2.96 6.58
CA LEU A 242 19.67 -2.12 7.53
C LEU A 242 18.17 -2.41 7.47
N TYR A 243 17.60 -2.49 6.26
CA TYR A 243 16.19 -2.82 6.07
C TYR A 243 15.83 -4.18 6.70
N ILE A 244 16.62 -5.24 6.45
CA ILE A 244 16.39 -6.57 7.04
C ILE A 244 16.41 -6.48 8.57
N VAL A 245 17.43 -5.82 9.14
CA VAL A 245 17.56 -5.66 10.58
C VAL A 245 16.33 -4.96 11.16
N LEU A 246 15.95 -3.81 10.62
CA LEU A 246 14.81 -3.03 11.11
C LEU A 246 13.49 -3.78 10.97
N LEU A 247 13.30 -4.51 9.86
CA LEU A 247 12.12 -5.32 9.60
C LEU A 247 11.99 -6.47 10.62
N CYS A 248 13.10 -7.13 10.93
CA CYS A 248 13.13 -8.28 11.84
C CYS A 248 13.10 -7.88 13.32
N LEU A 249 13.45 -6.64 13.64
CA LEU A 249 13.70 -6.18 15.01
C LEU A 249 12.54 -6.46 15.99
N PRO A 250 11.25 -6.26 15.66
CA PRO A 250 10.14 -6.54 16.57
C PRO A 250 10.01 -8.01 16.97
N CYS A 251 10.50 -8.94 16.13
CA CYS A 251 10.42 -10.38 16.34
C CYS A 251 11.80 -11.03 16.62
N ILE A 252 12.86 -10.22 16.74
CA ILE A 252 14.24 -10.72 16.93
C ILE A 252 14.32 -11.56 18.19
N GLY A 253 15.02 -12.70 18.09
CA GLY A 253 15.19 -13.64 19.22
C GLY A 253 13.97 -14.53 19.52
N LEU A 254 12.81 -14.30 18.87
CA LEU A 254 11.61 -15.10 19.06
C LEU A 254 11.55 -16.33 18.13
N TRP A 255 12.23 -16.30 16.99
CA TRP A 255 12.28 -17.41 16.05
C TRP A 255 13.20 -18.53 16.49
N ARG A 256 12.92 -19.73 15.97
CA ARG A 256 13.67 -20.97 16.20
C ARG A 256 13.82 -21.72 14.88
N LYS A 257 14.56 -22.81 14.84
CA LYS A 257 14.73 -23.66 13.64
C LYS A 257 13.37 -24.06 13.02
N ARG A 258 12.36 -24.27 13.84
CA ARG A 258 10.98 -24.59 13.39
C ARG A 258 10.31 -23.44 12.65
N SER A 259 10.74 -22.20 12.82
CA SER A 259 10.23 -21.03 12.14
C SER A 259 10.72 -20.91 10.69
N LEU A 260 11.83 -21.59 10.35
CA LEU A 260 12.49 -21.43 9.04
C LEU A 260 11.57 -21.71 7.85
N PRO A 261 10.78 -22.81 7.79
CA PRO A 261 9.90 -23.04 6.66
C PRO A 261 8.93 -21.87 6.46
N THR A 262 8.30 -21.38 7.53
CA THR A 262 7.36 -20.25 7.46
C THR A 262 8.06 -18.96 7.02
N LEU A 263 9.28 -18.69 7.47
CA LEU A 263 10.05 -17.52 7.01
C LEU A 263 10.33 -17.58 5.49
N MET A 264 10.47 -18.77 4.91
CA MET A 264 10.66 -18.95 3.46
C MET A 264 9.46 -18.48 2.64
N ILE A 265 8.27 -18.37 3.22
CA ILE A 265 7.11 -17.76 2.55
C ILE A 265 7.42 -16.32 2.11
N GLY A 266 8.14 -15.60 2.95
CA GLY A 266 8.52 -14.21 2.66
C GLY A 266 9.74 -14.06 1.74
N ALA A 267 10.53 -15.13 1.51
CA ALA A 267 11.81 -15.04 0.83
C ALA A 267 11.72 -14.47 -0.60
N PRO A 268 10.77 -14.88 -1.47
CA PRO A 268 10.66 -14.29 -2.81
C PRO A 268 10.34 -12.80 -2.79
N LEU A 269 9.43 -12.36 -1.92
CA LEU A 269 9.09 -10.94 -1.79
C LEU A 269 10.25 -10.14 -1.22
N LEU A 270 10.91 -10.65 -0.18
CA LEU A 270 12.10 -10.01 0.39
C LEU A 270 13.22 -9.86 -0.64
N LEU A 271 13.45 -10.88 -1.46
CA LEU A 271 14.43 -10.84 -2.55
C LEU A 271 14.08 -9.72 -3.55
N VAL A 272 12.83 -9.63 -3.98
CA VAL A 272 12.37 -8.56 -4.89
C VAL A 272 12.59 -7.18 -4.26
N ASN A 273 12.27 -6.99 -2.98
CA ASN A 273 12.50 -5.72 -2.28
C ASN A 273 13.99 -5.36 -2.25
N LEU A 274 14.87 -6.33 -1.99
CA LEU A 274 16.33 -6.12 -1.94
C LEU A 274 16.91 -5.82 -3.33
N LEU A 275 16.41 -6.47 -4.36
CA LEU A 275 16.87 -6.30 -5.75
C LEU A 275 16.30 -5.05 -6.43
N SER A 276 15.28 -4.41 -5.87
CA SER A 276 14.66 -3.23 -6.50
C SER A 276 15.61 -2.03 -6.54
N ALA A 277 15.66 -1.33 -7.68
CA ALA A 277 16.35 -0.05 -7.82
C ALA A 277 15.75 1.04 -6.91
N SER A 278 14.44 0.96 -6.61
CA SER A 278 13.76 1.96 -5.79
C SER A 278 14.00 1.74 -4.29
N PRO A 279 14.55 2.72 -3.56
CA PRO A 279 14.74 2.63 -2.11
C PRO A 279 13.42 2.45 -1.34
N SER A 280 12.27 2.85 -1.91
CA SER A 280 10.96 2.73 -1.28
C SER A 280 10.59 1.30 -0.91
N TYR A 281 11.09 0.29 -1.65
CA TYR A 281 10.88 -1.13 -1.36
C TYR A 281 11.63 -1.59 -0.09
N ARG A 282 12.69 -0.89 0.30
CA ARG A 282 13.53 -1.18 1.47
C ARG A 282 13.25 -0.25 2.64
N THR A 283 11.98 0.08 2.88
CA THR A 283 11.56 0.90 4.01
C THR A 283 10.43 0.23 4.80
N LEU A 284 10.24 0.66 6.05
CA LEU A 284 9.10 0.27 6.88
C LEU A 284 7.92 1.25 6.76
N ILE A 285 8.02 2.23 5.87
CA ILE A 285 6.99 3.28 5.70
C ILE A 285 5.94 2.81 4.69
N HIS A 286 6.41 2.19 3.60
CA HIS A 286 5.56 1.77 2.50
C HIS A 286 4.99 0.36 2.70
N HIS A 287 3.93 0.05 2.00
CA HIS A 287 3.18 -1.21 2.07
C HIS A 287 3.94 -2.46 1.61
N TYR A 288 5.06 -2.32 0.88
CA TYR A 288 5.79 -3.44 0.25
C TYR A 288 6.26 -4.52 1.23
N SER A 289 6.45 -4.17 2.49
CA SER A 289 6.88 -5.10 3.54
C SER A 289 5.72 -5.68 4.36
N LEU A 290 4.47 -5.26 4.10
CA LEU A 290 3.32 -5.64 4.91
C LEU A 290 3.07 -7.16 4.95
N PRO A 291 3.14 -7.92 3.82
CA PRO A 291 2.99 -9.37 3.87
C PRO A 291 4.10 -10.07 4.67
N LEU A 292 5.31 -9.49 4.70
CA LEU A 292 6.42 -10.02 5.50
C LEU A 292 6.12 -9.94 7.01
N ALA A 293 5.37 -8.92 7.45
CA ALA A 293 4.97 -8.78 8.85
C ALA A 293 4.04 -9.94 9.29
N VAL A 294 3.11 -10.40 8.44
CA VAL A 294 2.30 -11.59 8.71
C VAL A 294 3.20 -12.82 8.85
N VAL A 295 4.11 -13.02 7.89
CA VAL A 295 5.07 -14.15 7.91
C VAL A 295 5.88 -14.17 9.19
N MET A 296 6.41 -13.02 9.61
CA MET A 296 7.24 -12.92 10.82
C MET A 296 6.48 -13.29 12.09
N VAL A 297 5.24 -12.81 12.25
CA VAL A 297 4.42 -13.13 13.42
C VAL A 297 4.02 -14.61 13.42
N VAL A 298 3.63 -15.17 12.27
CA VAL A 298 3.29 -16.59 12.16
C VAL A 298 4.51 -17.49 12.40
N ALA A 299 5.70 -17.06 11.96
CA ALA A 299 6.95 -17.75 12.27
C ALA A 299 7.27 -17.78 13.78
N VAL A 300 6.84 -16.76 14.56
CA VAL A 300 6.92 -16.80 16.04
C VAL A 300 5.94 -17.83 16.61
N ILE A 301 4.74 -17.95 16.04
CA ILE A 301 3.79 -19.00 16.46
C ILE A 301 4.39 -20.40 16.25
N ASP A 302 5.07 -20.63 15.12
CA ASP A 302 5.69 -21.90 14.78
C ASP A 302 6.91 -22.23 15.65
N ALA A 303 7.54 -21.24 16.23
CA ALA A 303 8.57 -21.47 17.25
C ALA A 303 8.05 -22.22 18.50
N ARG A 304 6.73 -22.31 18.66
CA ARG A 304 6.03 -22.92 19.82
C ARG A 304 6.59 -22.41 21.16
N PRO A 305 6.38 -21.12 21.45
CA PRO A 305 7.01 -20.45 22.59
C PRO A 305 6.71 -21.08 23.97
N GLN A 306 5.66 -21.92 24.08
CA GLN A 306 5.37 -22.63 25.35
C GLN A 306 6.42 -23.70 25.71
N GLN A 307 7.11 -24.25 24.71
CA GLN A 307 8.15 -25.28 24.91
C GLN A 307 9.52 -24.64 25.22
N ILE A 308 9.61 -23.32 25.22
CA ILE A 308 10.87 -22.59 25.38
C ILE A 308 10.83 -21.83 26.69
N ARG A 309 11.55 -22.35 27.70
CA ARG A 309 11.76 -21.69 29.03
C ARG A 309 12.37 -20.29 28.91
N ALA A 310 13.05 -19.98 27.79
CA ALA A 310 13.85 -18.78 27.56
C ALA A 310 13.09 -17.58 26.97
N ILE A 311 11.81 -17.69 26.60
CA ILE A 311 11.04 -16.50 26.30
C ILE A 311 10.71 -15.83 27.62
N ARG A 312 11.62 -14.97 28.05
CA ARG A 312 11.43 -14.02 29.16
C ARG A 312 10.05 -13.38 28.97
N GLY A 313 9.27 -13.43 30.01
CA GLY A 313 7.84 -13.26 30.13
C GLY A 313 7.14 -12.39 29.08
N PHE A 314 5.84 -12.61 28.94
CA PHE A 314 4.89 -11.84 28.14
C PHE A 314 5.18 -10.33 28.14
N SER A 315 5.47 -9.76 29.30
CA SER A 315 5.73 -8.33 29.50
C SER A 315 6.99 -7.84 28.77
N TRP A 316 8.06 -8.65 28.72
CA TRP A 316 9.29 -8.28 28.02
C TRP A 316 9.12 -8.27 26.51
N THR A 317 8.47 -9.30 25.95
CA THR A 317 8.24 -9.38 24.50
C THR A 317 7.31 -8.25 24.03
N LEU A 318 6.26 -7.98 24.78
CA LEU A 318 5.35 -6.88 24.47
C LEU A 318 6.04 -5.52 24.65
N GLY A 319 6.80 -5.33 25.74
CA GLY A 319 7.59 -4.11 25.98
C GLY A 319 8.59 -3.85 24.87
N TRP A 320 9.30 -4.87 24.39
CA TRP A 320 10.20 -4.75 23.24
C TRP A 320 9.46 -4.36 21.95
N ALA A 321 8.31 -4.99 21.67
CA ALA A 321 7.49 -4.63 20.51
C ALA A 321 7.01 -3.17 20.58
N VAL A 322 6.62 -2.68 21.77
CA VAL A 322 6.28 -1.27 21.99
C VAL A 322 7.48 -0.35 21.72
N VAL A 323 8.67 -0.68 22.22
CA VAL A 323 9.89 0.09 21.96
C VAL A 323 10.19 0.15 20.46
N CYS A 324 10.11 -0.98 19.76
CA CYS A 324 10.29 -1.01 18.29
C CYS A 324 9.24 -0.17 17.58
N TRP A 325 7.98 -0.24 18.00
CA TRP A 325 6.90 0.55 17.42
C TRP A 325 7.13 2.05 17.66
N LEU A 326 7.46 2.46 18.87
CA LEU A 326 7.77 3.85 19.19
C LEU A 326 8.96 4.39 18.38
N ALA A 327 9.99 3.57 18.14
CA ALA A 327 11.18 3.97 17.42
C ALA A 327 11.00 4.00 15.89
N LEU A 328 10.22 3.06 15.32
CA LEU A 328 10.19 2.81 13.87
C LEU A 328 8.85 3.14 13.22
N ALA A 329 7.76 3.19 13.98
CA ALA A 329 6.48 3.69 13.48
C ALA A 329 6.47 5.23 13.45
N LYS A 330 5.44 5.80 12.83
CA LYS A 330 5.35 7.24 12.56
C LYS A 330 4.25 7.98 13.34
N PRO A 331 3.86 7.59 14.60
CA PRO A 331 2.89 8.36 15.36
C PRO A 331 3.36 9.80 15.63
N TRP A 332 4.69 10.00 15.74
CA TRP A 332 5.32 11.31 15.97
C TRP A 332 5.13 12.30 14.83
N TYR A 333 4.74 11.84 13.65
CA TYR A 333 4.48 12.73 12.51
C TYR A 333 3.29 13.66 12.79
N PHE A 334 2.37 13.27 13.69
CA PHE A 334 1.28 14.14 14.15
C PHE A 334 1.72 15.30 15.06
N SER A 335 2.94 15.26 15.60
CA SER A 335 3.50 16.39 16.38
C SER A 335 4.43 17.29 15.56
N GLY A 336 4.59 17.03 14.25
CA GLY A 336 5.50 17.80 13.39
C GLY A 336 5.15 17.70 11.91
N PRO A 337 5.67 16.71 11.16
CA PRO A 337 5.53 16.68 9.69
C PRO A 337 4.10 16.79 9.17
N TYR A 338 3.11 16.14 9.82
CA TYR A 338 1.72 16.20 9.40
C TYR A 338 1.04 17.54 9.69
N LEU A 339 1.64 18.39 10.53
CA LEU A 339 1.14 19.73 10.81
C LEU A 339 1.67 20.79 9.85
N SER A 340 2.54 20.43 8.92
CA SER A 340 3.20 21.36 8.00
C SER A 340 2.24 22.20 7.13
N ARG A 341 1.01 21.68 6.88
CA ARG A 341 -0.01 22.35 6.06
C ARG A 341 -1.19 22.89 6.84
N VAL A 342 -1.15 22.86 8.15
CA VAL A 342 -2.27 23.32 9.02
C VAL A 342 -2.64 24.78 8.73
N SER A 343 -1.65 25.65 8.52
CA SER A 343 -1.90 27.06 8.19
C SER A 343 -2.58 27.28 6.82
N ALA A 344 -2.54 26.31 5.95
CA ALA A 344 -3.15 26.37 4.61
C ALA A 344 -4.50 25.64 4.52
N LEU A 345 -4.98 25.03 5.62
CA LEU A 345 -6.18 24.19 5.59
C LEU A 345 -7.43 24.97 5.19
N ASN A 346 -7.67 26.12 5.82
CA ASN A 346 -8.85 26.94 5.53
C ASN A 346 -8.84 27.43 4.08
N ASP A 347 -7.70 27.96 3.63
CA ASP A 347 -7.53 28.43 2.25
C ASP A 347 -7.76 27.27 1.25
N ALA A 348 -7.23 26.08 1.55
CA ALA A 348 -7.42 24.91 0.70
C ALA A 348 -8.88 24.45 0.66
N GLN A 349 -9.58 24.44 1.80
CA GLN A 349 -11.00 24.08 1.86
C GLN A 349 -11.87 25.07 1.10
N GLU A 350 -11.60 26.37 1.24
CA GLU A 350 -12.29 27.42 0.51
C GLU A 350 -12.06 27.30 -1.01
N ALA A 351 -10.80 27.15 -1.42
CA ALA A 351 -10.46 26.98 -2.84
C ALA A 351 -11.08 25.71 -3.44
N ILE A 352 -11.07 24.58 -2.70
CA ILE A 352 -11.70 23.34 -3.13
C ILE A 352 -13.21 23.49 -3.27
N SER A 353 -13.87 24.23 -2.37
CA SER A 353 -15.32 24.43 -2.41
C SER A 353 -15.80 25.19 -3.67
N GLN A 354 -14.89 25.92 -4.31
CA GLN A 354 -15.18 26.63 -5.58
C GLN A 354 -15.03 25.71 -6.80
N VAL A 355 -14.43 24.52 -6.67
CA VAL A 355 -14.22 23.58 -7.77
C VAL A 355 -15.48 22.75 -7.99
N GLN A 356 -16.09 22.87 -9.16
CA GLN A 356 -17.32 22.14 -9.52
C GLN A 356 -17.01 20.68 -9.86
N ASP A 357 -17.97 19.78 -9.66
CA ASP A 357 -17.80 18.33 -9.93
C ASP A 357 -17.49 18.02 -11.40
N THR A 358 -17.99 18.88 -12.31
CA THR A 358 -17.77 18.77 -13.76
C THR A 358 -16.41 19.31 -14.23
N ASP A 359 -15.67 20.00 -13.36
CA ASP A 359 -14.40 20.60 -13.74
C ASP A 359 -13.30 19.54 -14.02
N ALA A 360 -12.55 19.79 -15.08
CA ALA A 360 -11.30 19.09 -15.37
C ALA A 360 -10.15 19.82 -14.68
N VAL A 361 -9.64 19.24 -13.62
CA VAL A 361 -8.76 19.96 -12.67
C VAL A 361 -7.31 19.47 -12.74
N LEU A 362 -6.39 20.41 -12.92
CA LEU A 362 -4.97 20.20 -12.69
C LEU A 362 -4.59 20.82 -11.34
N THR A 363 -4.26 20.01 -10.34
CA THR A 363 -4.01 20.52 -8.98
C THR A 363 -2.72 19.97 -8.37
N THR A 364 -2.24 20.60 -7.31
CA THR A 364 -1.06 20.13 -6.55
C THR A 364 -1.32 18.71 -6.01
N SER A 365 -0.31 17.83 -6.04
CA SER A 365 -0.48 16.38 -5.80
C SER A 365 -1.16 16.02 -4.49
N TYR A 366 -0.96 16.78 -3.42
CA TYR A 366 -1.61 16.52 -2.13
C TYR A 366 -3.06 17.01 -2.03
N LEU A 367 -3.52 17.85 -2.99
CA LEU A 367 -4.92 18.26 -3.09
C LEU A 367 -5.75 17.29 -3.94
N VAL A 368 -5.09 16.49 -4.81
CA VAL A 368 -5.80 15.49 -5.63
C VAL A 368 -6.73 14.60 -4.82
N PRO A 369 -6.33 13.99 -3.68
CA PRO A 369 -7.22 13.11 -2.92
C PRO A 369 -8.45 13.82 -2.33
N GLN A 370 -8.47 15.15 -2.27
CA GLN A 370 -9.60 15.93 -1.80
C GLN A 370 -10.67 16.14 -2.89
N ILE A 371 -10.27 15.96 -4.18
CA ILE A 371 -11.11 16.23 -5.33
C ILE A 371 -11.01 15.15 -6.42
N SER A 372 -10.58 13.94 -6.07
CA SER A 372 -10.35 12.84 -7.03
C SER A 372 -11.63 12.23 -7.59
N GLN A 373 -12.80 12.45 -6.97
CA GLN A 373 -14.09 11.90 -7.38
C GLN A 373 -14.69 12.68 -8.56
N ARG A 374 -13.96 12.62 -9.70
CA ARG A 374 -14.34 13.28 -10.97
C ARG A 374 -13.71 12.58 -12.17
N SER A 375 -14.26 12.84 -13.33
CA SER A 375 -13.77 12.23 -14.58
C SER A 375 -12.33 12.64 -14.91
N ARG A 376 -11.93 13.89 -14.56
CA ARG A 376 -10.60 14.41 -14.93
C ARG A 376 -9.96 15.18 -13.79
N VAL A 377 -8.92 14.60 -13.24
CA VAL A 377 -8.01 15.22 -12.25
C VAL A 377 -6.59 14.73 -12.51
N ALA A 378 -5.63 15.60 -12.35
CA ALA A 378 -4.20 15.24 -12.37
C ALA A 378 -3.38 16.28 -11.59
N PHE A 379 -2.08 16.04 -11.50
CA PHE A 379 -1.14 16.98 -10.91
C PHE A 379 -0.03 17.35 -11.93
N PRO A 380 0.57 18.56 -11.83
CA PRO A 380 1.60 19.00 -12.73
C PRO A 380 2.85 18.13 -12.67
N LYS A 381 3.26 17.60 -13.82
CA LYS A 381 4.48 16.81 -14.00
C LYS A 381 5.24 17.31 -15.24
N LYS A 382 6.47 16.81 -15.43
CA LYS A 382 7.27 17.18 -16.60
C LYS A 382 6.47 17.02 -17.90
N GLY A 383 6.37 18.05 -18.69
CA GLY A 383 5.58 18.08 -19.93
C GLY A 383 4.17 18.70 -19.81
N SER A 384 3.63 18.93 -18.60
CA SER A 384 2.29 19.50 -18.41
C SER A 384 2.10 20.84 -19.09
N LEU A 385 3.14 21.69 -19.09
CA LEU A 385 3.08 23.00 -19.76
C LEU A 385 2.93 22.87 -21.29
N ARG A 386 3.67 21.95 -21.91
CA ARG A 386 3.61 21.75 -23.37
C ARG A 386 2.25 21.21 -23.84
N ASN A 387 1.58 20.47 -22.99
CA ASN A 387 0.31 19.82 -23.31
C ASN A 387 -0.90 20.60 -22.81
N LEU A 388 -0.72 21.83 -22.32
CA LEU A 388 -1.80 22.60 -21.69
C LEU A 388 -2.98 22.82 -22.64
N ASP A 389 -2.72 23.14 -23.92
CA ASP A 389 -3.76 23.41 -24.95
C ASP A 389 -4.59 22.16 -25.27
N ASN A 390 -3.92 21.02 -25.39
CA ASN A 390 -4.55 19.75 -25.80
C ASN A 390 -5.11 18.97 -24.62
N SER A 391 -4.84 19.42 -23.39
CA SER A 391 -5.19 18.67 -22.19
C SER A 391 -6.65 18.84 -21.75
N GLY A 392 -7.35 19.87 -22.24
CA GLY A 392 -8.74 20.14 -21.88
C GLY A 392 -8.98 20.45 -20.40
N TRP A 393 -7.95 20.93 -19.68
CA TRP A 393 -8.11 21.46 -18.33
C TRP A 393 -8.88 22.78 -18.38
N ASN A 394 -9.84 22.95 -17.46
CA ASN A 394 -10.58 24.21 -17.31
C ASN A 394 -10.34 24.86 -15.94
N VAL A 395 -9.73 24.13 -14.98
CA VAL A 395 -9.35 24.64 -13.66
C VAL A 395 -7.90 24.24 -13.33
N LEU A 396 -7.11 25.21 -12.86
CA LEU A 396 -5.83 25.00 -12.22
C LEU A 396 -5.92 25.43 -10.75
N LEU A 397 -5.61 24.53 -9.81
CA LEU A 397 -5.55 24.82 -8.38
C LEU A 397 -4.16 24.45 -7.87
N LEU A 398 -3.25 25.43 -7.82
CA LEU A 398 -1.82 25.18 -7.62
C LEU A 398 -1.26 25.93 -6.42
N ASN A 399 -0.24 25.35 -5.78
CA ASN A 399 0.55 26.01 -4.73
C ASN A 399 2.03 25.95 -5.07
N PRO A 400 2.58 27.00 -5.73
CA PRO A 400 3.99 27.01 -6.08
C PRO A 400 4.96 26.99 -4.89
N ASN A 401 4.53 27.39 -3.70
CA ASN A 401 5.36 27.35 -2.50
C ASN A 401 5.43 25.97 -1.84
N ASP A 402 4.39 25.16 -2.03
CA ASP A 402 4.38 23.73 -1.71
C ASP A 402 3.92 22.94 -2.94
N PRO A 403 4.79 22.73 -3.93
CA PRO A 403 4.40 22.12 -5.21
C PRO A 403 3.99 20.64 -5.08
N GLY A 404 4.24 20.01 -3.94
CA GLY A 404 3.94 18.61 -3.69
C GLY A 404 4.85 17.65 -4.49
N TRP A 405 4.54 16.37 -4.36
CA TRP A 405 5.28 15.30 -5.02
C TRP A 405 5.13 15.35 -6.55
N GLY A 406 6.19 15.05 -7.27
CA GLY A 406 6.20 14.94 -8.74
C GLY A 406 6.19 16.28 -9.48
N SER A 407 6.11 17.41 -8.78
CA SER A 407 6.09 18.75 -9.35
C SER A 407 7.24 19.63 -8.82
N THR A 408 7.37 20.85 -9.34
CA THR A 408 8.36 21.83 -8.89
C THR A 408 7.75 23.23 -8.82
N LYS A 409 8.30 24.08 -7.95
CA LYS A 409 7.91 25.49 -7.84
C LYS A 409 7.95 26.21 -9.20
N ARG A 410 9.01 25.98 -9.98
CA ARG A 410 9.17 26.60 -11.31
C ARG A 410 8.09 26.15 -12.28
N LEU A 411 7.76 24.85 -12.31
CA LEU A 411 6.73 24.33 -13.21
C LEU A 411 5.37 24.93 -12.90
N GLN A 412 4.99 24.97 -11.61
CA GLN A 412 3.69 25.52 -11.22
C GLN A 412 3.60 27.03 -11.47
N LYS A 413 4.64 27.79 -11.20
CA LYS A 413 4.68 29.22 -11.55
C LYS A 413 4.53 29.45 -13.05
N ASN A 414 5.23 28.68 -13.89
CA ASN A 414 5.11 28.80 -15.34
C ASN A 414 3.70 28.46 -15.84
N LEU A 415 3.05 27.44 -15.27
CA LEU A 415 1.67 27.09 -15.60
C LEU A 415 0.69 28.22 -15.26
N LEU A 416 0.83 28.81 -14.06
CA LEU A 416 0.01 29.94 -13.63
C LEU A 416 0.22 31.17 -14.53
N SER A 417 1.46 31.54 -14.79
CA SER A 417 1.77 32.67 -15.70
C SER A 417 1.19 32.45 -17.09
N GLU A 418 1.28 31.24 -17.63
CA GLU A 418 0.74 30.89 -18.95
C GLU A 418 -0.76 31.05 -19.01
N VAL A 419 -1.53 30.54 -18.02
CA VAL A 419 -2.99 30.66 -18.04
C VAL A 419 -3.44 32.09 -17.77
N GLN A 420 -2.72 32.86 -16.97
CA GLN A 420 -2.99 34.29 -16.76
C GLN A 420 -2.80 35.09 -18.06
N GLN A 421 -1.72 34.83 -18.80
CA GLN A 421 -1.51 35.46 -20.14
C GLN A 421 -2.61 35.12 -21.15
N ARG A 422 -3.25 33.94 -21.01
CA ARG A 422 -4.39 33.49 -21.81
C ARG A 422 -5.72 34.06 -21.33
N GLY A 423 -5.72 34.93 -20.34
CA GLY A 423 -6.91 35.60 -19.81
C GLY A 423 -7.81 34.74 -18.93
N TRP A 424 -7.26 33.68 -18.30
CA TRP A 424 -7.99 32.93 -17.26
C TRP A 424 -8.22 33.83 -16.04
N LEU A 425 -9.35 33.61 -15.36
CA LEU A 425 -9.66 34.31 -14.11
C LEU A 425 -8.95 33.58 -12.96
N CYS A 426 -8.12 34.28 -12.22
CA CYS A 426 -7.35 33.74 -11.10
C CYS A 426 -7.69 34.44 -9.80
N GLU A 427 -7.83 33.63 -8.74
CA GLU A 427 -8.00 34.02 -7.35
C GLU A 427 -6.86 33.48 -6.52
N ASN A 428 -6.42 34.24 -5.50
CA ASN A 428 -5.23 33.94 -4.71
C ASN A 428 -5.56 33.96 -3.22
N TRP A 429 -5.03 33.00 -2.46
CA TRP A 429 -5.14 32.93 -0.99
C TRP A 429 -3.82 33.28 -0.28
N PRO A 430 -3.91 33.65 1.01
CA PRO A 430 -2.73 33.97 1.82
C PRO A 430 -1.67 32.87 1.85
N SER A 431 -2.07 31.59 1.82
CA SER A 431 -1.19 30.42 1.74
C SER A 431 -0.44 30.26 0.40
N LYS A 432 -0.65 31.22 -0.54
CA LYS A 432 -0.13 31.17 -1.92
C LYS A 432 -0.69 30.04 -2.75
N LEU A 433 -1.86 29.60 -2.39
CA LEU A 433 -2.71 28.77 -3.24
C LEU A 433 -3.36 29.68 -4.29
N GLU A 434 -3.39 29.22 -5.53
CA GLU A 434 -3.96 29.97 -6.67
C GLU A 434 -4.92 29.08 -7.43
N LEU A 435 -6.17 29.55 -7.60
CA LEU A 435 -7.20 28.93 -8.41
C LEU A 435 -7.37 29.75 -9.69
N CYS A 436 -7.11 29.17 -10.84
CA CYS A 436 -7.35 29.79 -12.14
C CYS A 436 -8.40 29.01 -12.91
N ARG A 437 -9.42 29.69 -13.42
CA ARG A 437 -10.54 29.12 -14.20
C ARG A 437 -10.55 29.69 -15.62
N LYS A 438 -10.69 28.79 -16.59
CA LYS A 438 -10.89 29.17 -18.02
C LYS A 438 -12.22 29.87 -18.16
N LYS A 439 -12.21 31.01 -18.88
CA LYS A 439 -13.45 31.74 -19.24
C LYS A 439 -14.35 30.91 -20.13
#